data_b3c8bd588012bc425372d3efda26ebd0
#
_entry.id   b3c8bd588012bc425372d3efda26ebd0
#
_cell.length_a   1.000
_cell.length_b   1.000
_cell.length_c   1.000
_cell.angle_alpha   90.00
_cell.angle_beta   90.00
_cell.angle_gamma   90.00
#
_symmetry.space_group_name_H-M   'P 1'
#
loop_
_entity.id
_entity.type
_entity.pdbx_description
1 polymer ?
#
loop_
_entity_poly.entity_id
_entity_poly.type
_entity_poly.pdbx_seq_one_letter_code
_entity_poly.pdbx_strand_id
1 'polypeptide(L)'
;LADLIEFNKTNAREMVLFDQSLFEQSQTTTGYDENYLDILTFLQNATRKEGIDLLLAKYNVDAIIMPSQTPAFLIDPVYGDSFAGGNAGAGWLAAISGYPQVSVPMGSMKGLPVNLSFIGKAWDESLLLNLAYHFEKESRAIIKPSFAKSAYETSYFKEAMRPMKTN
;
A
#
# COMPACT_ATOMS: atom_id res chain seq x y z
N LEU A 1 -21.07 -11.02 -4.85
CA LEU A 1 -20.11 -10.63 -5.88
C LEU A 1 -20.76 -10.65 -7.26
N ALA A 2 -21.54 -11.67 -7.62
CA ALA A 2 -22.22 -11.77 -8.91
C ALA A 2 -23.04 -10.52 -9.27
N ASP A 3 -23.80 -10.00 -8.32
CA ASP A 3 -24.62 -8.79 -8.53
C ASP A 3 -23.77 -7.55 -8.82
N LEU A 4 -22.59 -7.43 -8.20
CA LEU A 4 -21.65 -6.35 -8.46
C LEU A 4 -21.04 -6.46 -9.86
N ILE A 5 -20.67 -7.68 -10.27
CA ILE A 5 -20.15 -7.94 -11.62
C ILE A 5 -21.18 -7.55 -12.68
N GLU A 6 -22.44 -7.90 -12.48
CA GLU A 6 -23.51 -7.57 -13.41
C GLU A 6 -23.82 -6.07 -13.42
N PHE A 7 -23.81 -5.41 -12.28
CA PHE A 7 -23.93 -3.97 -12.18
C PHE A 7 -22.84 -3.27 -13.00
N ASN A 8 -21.59 -3.68 -12.84
CA ASN A 8 -20.46 -3.07 -13.58
C ASN A 8 -20.59 -3.23 -15.08
N LYS A 9 -21.05 -4.40 -15.56
CA LYS A 9 -21.29 -4.65 -17.00
C LYS A 9 -22.31 -3.70 -17.61
N THR A 10 -23.29 -3.28 -16.84
CA THR A 10 -24.36 -2.37 -17.28
C THR A 10 -24.04 -0.91 -17.04
N ASN A 11 -22.95 -0.59 -16.32
CA ASN A 11 -22.55 0.76 -16.01
C ASN A 11 -21.24 1.13 -16.72
N ALA A 12 -21.37 1.82 -17.87
CA ALA A 12 -20.23 2.20 -18.69
C ALA A 12 -19.16 3.03 -17.93
N ARG A 13 -19.53 3.78 -16.90
CA ARG A 13 -18.59 4.55 -16.09
C ARG A 13 -17.60 3.66 -15.34
N GLU A 14 -18.04 2.51 -14.84
CA GLU A 14 -17.20 1.58 -14.10
C GLU A 14 -16.19 0.85 -14.98
N MET A 15 -16.57 0.60 -16.26
CA MET A 15 -15.78 -0.21 -17.18
C MET A 15 -14.94 0.60 -18.19
N VAL A 16 -14.97 1.94 -18.12
CA VAL A 16 -14.29 2.80 -19.12
C VAL A 16 -12.76 2.71 -19.03
N LEU A 17 -12.19 2.63 -17.84
CA LEU A 17 -10.75 2.69 -17.62
C LEU A 17 -10.14 1.37 -17.13
N PHE A 18 -10.92 0.58 -16.40
CA PHE A 18 -10.46 -0.65 -15.75
C PHE A 18 -11.42 -1.78 -16.05
N ASP A 19 -10.88 -2.98 -16.21
CA ASP A 19 -11.68 -4.21 -16.31
C ASP A 19 -12.04 -4.75 -14.91
N GLN A 20 -12.84 -5.80 -14.86
CA GLN A 20 -13.22 -6.48 -13.63
C GLN A 20 -12.77 -7.95 -13.59
N SER A 21 -11.71 -8.28 -14.31
CA SER A 21 -11.23 -9.67 -14.44
C SER A 21 -10.96 -10.33 -13.10
N LEU A 22 -10.45 -9.58 -12.11
CA LEU A 22 -10.22 -10.08 -10.75
C LEU A 22 -11.53 -10.45 -10.03
N PHE A 23 -12.61 -9.70 -10.23
CA PHE A 23 -13.91 -10.04 -9.68
C PHE A 23 -14.48 -11.30 -10.33
N GLU A 24 -14.34 -11.41 -11.64
CA GLU A 24 -14.79 -12.58 -12.39
C GLU A 24 -14.00 -13.83 -11.99
N GLN A 25 -12.68 -13.75 -11.83
CA GLN A 25 -11.86 -14.83 -11.32
C GLN A 25 -12.27 -15.21 -9.88
N SER A 26 -12.45 -14.23 -9.00
CA SER A 26 -12.89 -14.48 -7.62
C SER A 26 -14.26 -15.14 -7.57
N GLN A 27 -15.17 -14.82 -8.50
CA GLN A 27 -16.51 -15.44 -8.56
C GLN A 27 -16.44 -16.93 -8.92
N THR A 28 -15.36 -17.39 -9.54
CA THR A 28 -15.20 -18.83 -9.86
C THR A 28 -14.72 -19.65 -8.67
N THR A 29 -14.27 -19.02 -7.58
CA THR A 29 -13.78 -19.72 -6.39
C THR A 29 -14.93 -20.22 -5.52
N THR A 30 -14.67 -21.29 -4.77
CA THR A 30 -15.64 -21.91 -3.88
C THR A 30 -15.61 -21.37 -2.45
N GLY A 31 -14.79 -20.35 -2.19
CA GLY A 31 -14.62 -19.75 -0.87
C GLY A 31 -13.63 -20.51 0.02
N TYR A 32 -14.02 -20.85 1.24
CA TYR A 32 -13.15 -21.50 2.24
C TYR A 32 -13.10 -23.02 2.07
N ASP A 33 -12.70 -23.49 0.88
CA ASP A 33 -12.46 -24.92 0.65
C ASP A 33 -11.17 -25.42 1.31
N GLU A 34 -10.90 -26.72 1.23
CA GLU A 34 -9.75 -27.37 1.84
C GLU A 34 -8.44 -26.79 1.31
N ASN A 35 -8.32 -26.58 0.01
CA ASN A 35 -7.14 -25.99 -0.61
C ASN A 35 -6.87 -24.58 -0.09
N TYR A 36 -7.91 -23.75 0.05
CA TYR A 36 -7.79 -22.41 0.65
C TYR A 36 -7.27 -22.48 2.09
N LEU A 37 -7.81 -23.36 2.91
CA LEU A 37 -7.43 -23.52 4.32
C LEU A 37 -5.99 -24.01 4.46
N ASP A 38 -5.54 -24.90 3.60
CA ASP A 38 -4.14 -25.39 3.56
C ASP A 38 -3.19 -24.26 3.20
N ILE A 39 -3.48 -23.49 2.17
CA ILE A 39 -2.69 -22.32 1.77
C ILE A 39 -2.66 -21.28 2.89
N LEU A 40 -3.79 -20.98 3.50
CA LEU A 40 -3.87 -20.04 4.62
C LEU A 40 -3.00 -20.49 5.79
N THR A 41 -3.08 -21.77 6.16
CA THR A 41 -2.26 -22.36 7.23
C THR A 41 -0.78 -22.26 6.91
N PHE A 42 -0.38 -22.60 5.70
CA PHE A 42 0.99 -22.47 5.23
C PHE A 42 1.48 -21.02 5.32
N LEU A 43 0.73 -20.06 4.79
CA LEU A 43 1.09 -18.63 4.81
C LEU A 43 1.21 -18.10 6.24
N GLN A 44 0.29 -18.45 7.12
CA GLN A 44 0.35 -18.04 8.52
C GLN A 44 1.57 -18.62 9.25
N ASN A 45 1.89 -19.88 9.05
CA ASN A 45 3.08 -20.47 9.63
C ASN A 45 4.37 -19.82 9.11
N ALA A 46 4.48 -19.65 7.79
CA ALA A 46 5.66 -19.06 7.15
C ALA A 46 5.87 -17.60 7.57
N THR A 47 4.80 -16.82 7.74
CA THR A 47 4.92 -15.39 8.07
C THR A 47 4.96 -15.11 9.57
N ARG A 48 4.36 -15.96 10.42
CA ARG A 48 4.33 -15.82 11.88
C ARG A 48 5.49 -16.55 12.53
N LYS A 49 5.32 -17.85 12.79
CA LYS A 49 6.26 -18.69 13.55
C LYS A 49 7.64 -18.77 12.88
N GLU A 50 7.68 -18.99 11.57
CA GLU A 50 8.92 -19.13 10.79
C GLU A 50 9.40 -17.78 10.21
N GLY A 51 8.61 -16.72 10.34
CA GLY A 51 8.86 -15.37 9.87
C GLY A 51 9.12 -14.40 11.00
N ILE A 52 8.11 -13.60 11.34
CA ILE A 52 8.22 -12.48 12.30
C ILE A 52 8.70 -12.96 13.68
N ASP A 53 8.07 -13.99 14.24
CA ASP A 53 8.40 -14.48 15.58
C ASP A 53 9.85 -15.00 15.65
N LEU A 54 10.27 -15.73 14.61
CA LEU A 54 11.64 -16.22 14.51
C LEU A 54 12.66 -15.07 14.44
N LEU A 55 12.40 -14.06 13.61
CA LEU A 55 13.31 -12.92 13.46
C LEU A 55 13.43 -12.13 14.76
N LEU A 56 12.31 -11.81 15.39
CA LEU A 56 12.30 -11.07 16.66
C LEU A 56 13.06 -11.83 17.76
N ALA A 57 12.83 -13.14 17.88
CA ALA A 57 13.52 -13.98 18.85
C ALA A 57 15.02 -14.15 18.53
N LYS A 58 15.38 -14.41 17.27
CA LYS A 58 16.77 -14.65 16.84
C LYS A 58 17.66 -13.43 17.07
N TYR A 59 17.15 -12.23 16.82
CA TYR A 59 17.90 -11.00 16.94
C TYR A 59 17.66 -10.27 18.25
N ASN A 60 16.80 -10.83 19.12
CA ASN A 60 16.41 -10.23 20.41
C ASN A 60 15.98 -8.77 20.26
N VAL A 61 15.05 -8.52 19.35
CA VAL A 61 14.49 -7.19 19.06
C VAL A 61 12.99 -7.17 19.30
N ASP A 62 12.43 -6.00 19.58
CA ASP A 62 11.03 -5.82 19.97
C ASP A 62 10.12 -5.58 18.75
N ALA A 63 10.66 -5.07 17.66
CA ALA A 63 9.91 -4.81 16.44
C ALA A 63 10.79 -4.89 15.18
N ILE A 64 10.17 -5.17 14.04
CA ILE A 64 10.78 -5.01 12.71
C ILE A 64 10.40 -3.62 12.20
N ILE A 65 11.37 -2.88 11.67
CA ILE A 65 11.14 -1.58 11.05
C ILE A 65 11.44 -1.62 9.56
N MET A 66 10.62 -0.97 8.75
CA MET A 66 10.86 -0.82 7.33
C MET A 66 10.06 0.35 6.76
N PRO A 67 10.44 0.91 5.59
CA PRO A 67 9.61 1.88 4.90
C PRO A 67 8.19 1.33 4.67
N SER A 68 7.16 2.14 4.94
CA SER A 68 5.77 1.68 4.85
C SER A 68 5.38 1.36 3.42
N GLN A 69 5.79 2.23 2.49
CA GLN A 69 5.50 2.13 1.07
C GLN A 69 6.45 3.04 0.28
N THR A 70 6.49 2.89 -1.03
CA THR A 70 7.15 3.82 -1.95
C THR A 70 6.50 5.20 -1.88
N PRO A 71 7.21 6.28 -2.25
CA PRO A 71 6.60 7.60 -2.40
C PRO A 71 5.41 7.56 -3.37
N ALA A 72 4.50 8.53 -3.24
CA ALA A 72 3.40 8.68 -4.18
C ALA A 72 3.92 8.79 -5.63
N PHE A 73 3.22 8.17 -6.55
CA PHE A 73 3.53 8.14 -7.99
C PHE A 73 2.39 8.77 -8.79
N LEU A 74 2.64 9.02 -10.07
CA LEU A 74 1.61 9.53 -10.97
C LEU A 74 0.64 8.42 -11.35
N ILE A 75 -0.65 8.71 -11.31
CA ILE A 75 -1.69 7.84 -11.81
C ILE A 75 -1.62 7.86 -13.34
N ASP A 76 -1.49 6.69 -13.96
CA ASP A 76 -1.50 6.55 -15.42
C ASP A 76 -2.54 5.50 -15.83
N PRO A 77 -3.77 5.94 -16.22
CA PRO A 77 -4.83 5.02 -16.60
C PRO A 77 -4.62 4.38 -17.99
N VAL A 78 -3.64 4.82 -18.74
CA VAL A 78 -3.38 4.31 -20.11
C VAL A 78 -2.30 3.24 -20.13
N TYR A 79 -1.15 3.53 -19.50
CA TYR A 79 0.01 2.62 -19.50
C TYR A 79 0.19 1.87 -18.19
N GLY A 80 -0.65 2.14 -17.20
CA GLY A 80 -0.54 1.61 -15.86
C GLY A 80 0.41 2.39 -14.96
N ASP A 81 0.18 2.30 -13.65
CA ASP A 81 0.96 3.02 -12.65
C ASP A 81 2.40 2.52 -12.58
N SER A 82 3.36 3.45 -12.53
CA SER A 82 4.78 3.13 -12.40
C SER A 82 5.26 3.31 -10.97
N PHE A 83 5.50 2.21 -10.28
CA PHE A 83 6.01 2.21 -8.91
C PHE A 83 7.54 2.29 -8.91
N ALA A 84 8.10 3.33 -8.34
CA ALA A 84 9.54 3.39 -8.09
C ALA A 84 9.91 2.37 -7.00
N GLY A 85 10.61 1.30 -7.36
CA GLY A 85 11.05 0.26 -6.43
C GLY A 85 10.13 -0.96 -6.30
N GLY A 86 9.15 -1.12 -7.17
CA GLY A 86 8.24 -2.28 -7.18
C GLY A 86 7.27 -2.27 -6.00
N ASN A 87 6.71 -3.42 -5.68
CA ASN A 87 5.74 -3.59 -4.58
C ASN A 87 6.40 -3.70 -3.18
N ALA A 88 7.55 -3.07 -2.97
CA ALA A 88 8.22 -3.09 -1.69
C ALA A 88 7.48 -2.20 -0.68
N GLY A 89 7.01 -2.80 0.40
CA GLY A 89 6.33 -2.07 1.48
C GLY A 89 6.03 -2.97 2.68
N ALA A 90 5.98 -2.36 3.86
CA ALA A 90 5.74 -3.06 5.12
C ALA A 90 4.38 -3.75 5.19
N GLY A 91 3.38 -3.24 4.47
CA GLY A 91 2.00 -3.71 4.57
C GLY A 91 1.79 -5.18 4.20
N TRP A 92 2.55 -5.69 3.26
CA TRP A 92 2.44 -7.10 2.85
C TRP A 92 2.72 -8.08 3.98
N LEU A 93 3.79 -7.87 4.72
CA LEU A 93 4.20 -8.78 5.80
C LEU A 93 3.15 -8.78 6.92
N ALA A 94 2.73 -7.61 7.38
CA ALA A 94 1.71 -7.46 8.40
C ALA A 94 0.34 -7.99 7.94
N ALA A 95 -0.08 -7.68 6.71
CA ALA A 95 -1.37 -8.11 6.18
C ALA A 95 -1.47 -9.64 6.04
N ILE A 96 -0.45 -10.31 5.50
CA ILE A 96 -0.45 -11.76 5.34
C ILE A 96 -0.37 -12.48 6.70
N SER A 97 0.47 -11.97 7.60
CA SER A 97 0.59 -12.56 8.95
C SER A 97 -0.62 -12.27 9.84
N GLY A 98 -1.33 -11.16 9.59
CA GLY A 98 -2.36 -10.66 10.51
C GLY A 98 -1.79 -10.13 11.81
N TYR A 99 -0.50 -9.72 11.82
CA TYR A 99 0.16 -9.11 12.97
C TYR A 99 0.02 -7.60 12.95
N PRO A 100 0.10 -6.94 14.12
CA PRO A 100 -0.09 -5.50 14.20
C PRO A 100 1.05 -4.73 13.52
N GLN A 101 0.68 -3.63 12.90
CA GLN A 101 1.60 -2.66 12.29
C GLN A 101 1.13 -1.25 12.62
N VAL A 102 2.07 -0.37 12.91
CA VAL A 102 1.84 1.07 13.00
C VAL A 102 2.79 1.82 12.08
N SER A 103 2.31 2.85 11.40
CA SER A 103 3.09 3.68 10.48
C SER A 103 3.13 5.12 10.99
N VAL A 104 4.31 5.72 10.95
CA VAL A 104 4.54 7.11 11.34
C VAL A 104 5.34 7.86 10.27
N PRO A 105 5.21 9.18 10.18
CA PRO A 105 6.00 9.98 9.25
C PRO A 105 7.51 9.81 9.49
N MET A 106 8.26 9.55 8.43
CA MET A 106 9.73 9.39 8.46
C MET A 106 10.45 10.57 7.81
N GLY A 107 9.76 11.33 6.98
CA GLY A 107 10.33 12.45 6.25
C GLY A 107 9.70 12.65 4.87
N SER A 108 10.48 13.18 3.94
CA SER A 108 10.04 13.33 2.55
C SER A 108 11.13 13.03 1.55
N MET A 109 10.73 12.61 0.37
CA MET A 109 11.57 12.49 -0.81
C MET A 109 11.03 13.44 -1.88
N LYS A 110 11.82 14.46 -2.24
CA LYS A 110 11.39 15.50 -3.22
C LYS A 110 10.05 16.16 -2.87
N GLY A 111 9.78 16.37 -1.58
CA GLY A 111 8.52 16.96 -1.10
C GLY A 111 7.35 15.97 -0.96
N LEU A 112 7.51 14.70 -1.35
CA LEU A 112 6.51 13.66 -1.15
C LEU A 112 6.73 12.98 0.19
N PRO A 113 5.72 12.86 1.07
CA PRO A 113 5.86 12.25 2.37
C PRO A 113 6.17 10.75 2.25
N VAL A 114 7.01 10.26 3.15
CA VAL A 114 7.32 8.83 3.32
C VAL A 114 7.18 8.45 4.78
N ASN A 115 6.77 7.21 5.03
CA ASN A 115 6.50 6.71 6.36
C ASN A 115 7.39 5.52 6.71
N LEU A 116 7.63 5.36 8.01
CA LEU A 116 8.25 4.19 8.64
C LEU A 116 7.16 3.35 9.29
N SER A 117 7.23 2.04 9.10
CA SER A 117 6.37 1.08 9.78
C SER A 117 7.12 0.31 10.84
N PHE A 118 6.44 0.07 11.96
CA PHE A 118 6.83 -0.85 13.03
C PHE A 118 5.88 -2.05 12.98
N ILE A 119 6.44 -3.25 12.92
CA ILE A 119 5.70 -4.52 12.89
C ILE A 119 6.11 -5.33 14.12
N GLY A 120 5.15 -5.81 14.90
CA GLY A 120 5.36 -6.60 16.11
C GLY A 120 4.76 -7.99 16.03
N LYS A 121 4.77 -8.69 17.17
CA LYS A 121 4.06 -9.96 17.36
C LYS A 121 2.56 -9.76 17.50
N ALA A 122 1.83 -10.84 17.48
CA ALA A 122 0.42 -10.82 17.84
C ALA A 122 0.21 -10.14 19.20
N TRP A 123 -0.73 -9.20 19.26
CA TRP A 123 -1.14 -8.48 20.48
C TRP A 123 -0.11 -7.49 21.06
N ASP A 124 0.91 -7.11 20.27
CA ASP A 124 1.94 -6.13 20.68
C ASP A 124 1.56 -4.68 20.32
N GLU A 125 0.27 -4.36 20.10
CA GLU A 125 -0.18 -3.03 19.71
C GLU A 125 0.29 -1.93 20.65
N SER A 126 0.25 -2.16 21.96
CA SER A 126 0.67 -1.15 22.93
C SER A 126 2.18 -0.87 22.89
N LEU A 127 2.99 -1.89 22.65
CA LEU A 127 4.43 -1.74 22.42
C LEU A 127 4.70 -0.93 21.15
N LEU A 128 4.04 -1.29 20.04
CA LEU A 128 4.22 -0.60 18.77
C LEU A 128 3.78 0.86 18.83
N LEU A 129 2.67 1.17 19.51
CA LEU A 129 2.23 2.54 19.73
C LEU A 129 3.24 3.35 20.53
N ASN A 130 3.87 2.73 21.54
CA ASN A 130 4.92 3.38 22.33
C ASN A 130 6.15 3.69 21.47
N LEU A 131 6.65 2.72 20.70
CA LEU A 131 7.78 2.91 19.79
C LEU A 131 7.48 4.00 18.75
N ALA A 132 6.31 3.96 18.13
CA ALA A 132 5.86 4.93 17.16
C ALA A 132 5.76 6.35 17.74
N TYR A 133 5.18 6.49 18.95
CA TYR A 133 5.08 7.76 19.66
C TYR A 133 6.46 8.37 19.92
N HIS A 134 7.40 7.59 20.44
CA HIS A 134 8.75 8.10 20.72
C HIS A 134 9.48 8.49 19.44
N PHE A 135 9.38 7.67 18.38
CA PHE A 135 9.95 8.00 17.08
C PHE A 135 9.36 9.30 16.50
N GLU A 136 8.05 9.45 16.51
CA GLU A 136 7.39 10.66 15.98
C GLU A 136 7.78 11.91 16.78
N LYS A 137 7.83 11.78 18.11
CA LYS A 137 8.22 12.88 19.02
C LYS A 137 9.65 13.36 18.78
N GLU A 138 10.59 12.44 18.57
CA GLU A 138 12.00 12.76 18.38
C GLU A 138 12.31 13.18 16.93
N SER A 139 11.77 12.48 15.95
CA SER A 139 12.03 12.76 14.54
C SER A 139 11.40 14.06 14.05
N ARG A 140 10.21 14.40 14.58
CA ARG A 140 9.40 15.55 14.14
C ARG A 140 9.22 15.62 12.62
N ALA A 141 9.12 14.47 11.98
CA ALA A 141 9.16 14.31 10.53
C ALA A 141 7.83 14.61 9.82
N ILE A 142 6.81 15.05 10.55
CA ILE A 142 5.50 15.42 9.97
C ILE A 142 5.68 16.60 9.03
N ILE A 143 5.24 16.43 7.79
CA ILE A 143 5.23 17.49 6.77
C ILE A 143 3.78 17.93 6.56
N LYS A 144 3.55 19.22 6.69
CA LYS A 144 2.24 19.80 6.36
C LYS A 144 2.08 19.86 4.84
N PRO A 145 0.94 19.44 4.28
CA PRO A 145 0.70 19.55 2.86
C PRO A 145 0.70 21.01 2.41
N SER A 146 1.38 21.29 1.30
CA SER A 146 1.45 22.63 0.72
C SER A 146 0.29 22.95 -0.22
N PHE A 147 -0.55 21.96 -0.55
CA PHE A 147 -1.64 22.06 -1.53
C PHE A 147 -1.16 22.71 -2.84
N ALA A 148 -0.04 22.19 -3.36
CA ALA A 148 0.53 22.67 -4.62
C ALA A 148 -0.50 22.64 -5.73
N LYS A 149 -0.47 23.64 -6.61
CA LYS A 149 -1.34 23.66 -7.78
C LYS A 149 -1.09 22.45 -8.66
N SER A 150 -2.13 22.01 -9.36
CA SER A 150 -1.99 20.95 -10.36
C SER A 150 -0.94 21.33 -11.40
N ALA A 151 -0.16 20.35 -11.88
CA ALA A 151 0.79 20.55 -12.96
C ALA A 151 0.13 21.16 -14.21
N TYR A 152 -1.13 20.84 -14.48
CA TYR A 152 -1.93 21.41 -15.58
C TYR A 152 -2.19 22.92 -15.43
N GLU A 153 -2.06 23.48 -14.25
CA GLU A 153 -2.22 24.92 -13.99
C GLU A 153 -0.93 25.71 -14.19
N THR A 154 0.19 25.03 -14.35
CA THR A 154 1.48 25.70 -14.60
C THR A 154 1.54 26.28 -16.02
N SER A 155 2.22 27.41 -16.18
CA SER A 155 2.37 28.07 -17.49
C SER A 155 3.00 27.15 -18.53
N TYR A 156 3.96 26.33 -18.12
CA TYR A 156 4.64 25.36 -19.00
C TYR A 156 3.66 24.37 -19.61
N PHE A 157 2.79 23.73 -18.81
CA PHE A 157 1.80 22.79 -19.32
C PHE A 157 0.73 23.48 -20.17
N LYS A 158 0.27 24.65 -19.76
CA LYS A 158 -0.69 25.43 -20.53
C LYS A 158 -0.15 25.80 -21.93
N GLU A 159 1.14 26.03 -22.03
CA GLU A 159 1.81 26.33 -23.31
C GLU A 159 2.02 25.08 -24.16
N ALA A 160 2.45 23.97 -23.56
CA ALA A 160 2.62 22.68 -24.23
C ALA A 160 1.29 22.09 -24.76
N MET A 161 0.18 22.37 -24.08
CA MET A 161 -1.16 21.89 -24.44
C MET A 161 -1.92 22.82 -25.41
N ARG A 162 -1.31 23.91 -25.89
CA ARG A 162 -1.95 24.76 -26.91
C ARG A 162 -2.10 23.97 -28.22
N PRO A 163 -3.28 24.01 -28.86
CA PRO A 163 -3.43 23.42 -30.20
C PRO A 163 -2.38 24.00 -31.15
N MET A 164 -1.70 23.12 -31.90
CA MET A 164 -0.85 23.58 -32.99
C MET A 164 -1.69 24.42 -33.94
N LYS A 165 -1.22 25.64 -34.23
CA LYS A 165 -1.85 26.45 -35.31
C LYS A 165 -1.67 25.68 -36.61
N THR A 166 -2.76 25.17 -37.16
CA THR A 166 -2.76 24.70 -38.54
C THR A 166 -2.62 25.92 -39.45
N ASN A 167 -1.51 26.01 -40.16
CA ASN A 167 -1.32 26.99 -41.24
C ASN A 167 -2.25 26.65 -42.40
#